data_0a0b04baa1677a62c1c8e30159c794ee
#
_entry.id   0a0b04baa1677a62c1c8e30159c794ee
#
_cell.length_a   1.000
_cell.length_b   1.000
_cell.length_c   1.000
_cell.angle_alpha   90.00
_cell.angle_beta   90.00
_cell.angle_gamma   90.00
#
_symmetry.space_group_name_H-M   'P 1'
#
loop_
_entity.id
_entity.type
_entity.pdbx_description
1 polymer ?
#
loop_
_entity_poly.entity_id
_entity_poly.type
_entity_poly.pdbx_seq_one_letter_code
_entity_poly.pdbx_strand_id
1 'polypeptide(L)'
;MNILERMRAGELIFDTDPEYPSLYAEFEKTMKLVAQLNSGYHTPEEIRDLLGRIWGQPLDESVRMFPPFYTNFGKFTRVGRGVFINFGCTFLDRGGITLEDGVFIGPGVLLVTENHPEQPAVRRNVYAKPCLLYTSPSPRDS
;
A
#
# COMPACT_ATOMS: atom_id res chain seq x y z
N MET A 1 15.26 -16.06 -4.49
CA MET A 1 14.32 -15.01 -4.04
C MET A 1 13.16 -15.62 -3.26
N ASN A 2 12.74 -14.96 -2.18
CA ASN A 2 11.55 -15.40 -1.48
C ASN A 2 10.29 -14.92 -2.22
N ILE A 3 9.10 -15.35 -1.76
CA ILE A 3 7.85 -15.01 -2.44
C ILE A 3 7.58 -13.49 -2.47
N LEU A 4 8.01 -12.76 -1.45
CA LEU A 4 7.82 -11.31 -1.40
C LEU A 4 8.64 -10.62 -2.49
N GLU A 5 9.89 -11.02 -2.66
CA GLU A 5 10.76 -10.48 -3.70
C GLU A 5 10.26 -10.85 -5.10
N ARG A 6 9.77 -12.07 -5.27
CA ARG A 6 9.18 -12.53 -6.53
C ARG A 6 7.94 -11.73 -6.88
N MET A 7 7.08 -11.49 -5.90
CA MET A 7 5.88 -10.70 -6.09
C MET A 7 6.24 -9.25 -6.46
N ARG A 8 7.22 -8.68 -5.77
CA ARG A 8 7.70 -7.33 -6.04
C ARG A 8 8.26 -7.20 -7.46
N ALA A 9 8.88 -8.26 -7.95
CA ALA A 9 9.46 -8.30 -9.31
C ALA A 9 8.40 -8.46 -10.40
N GLY A 10 7.13 -8.61 -10.04
CA GLY A 10 6.04 -8.75 -11.02
C GLY A 10 5.76 -10.18 -11.44
N GLU A 11 6.33 -11.17 -10.73
CA GLU A 11 6.09 -12.57 -11.04
C GLU A 11 4.65 -12.95 -10.72
N LEU A 12 4.06 -13.80 -11.56
CA LEU A 12 2.74 -14.36 -11.30
C LEU A 12 2.81 -15.28 -10.07
N ILE A 13 2.03 -14.98 -9.06
CA ILE A 13 2.00 -15.73 -7.81
C ILE A 13 0.80 -16.67 -7.81
N PHE A 14 1.07 -17.96 -7.62
CA PHE A 14 0.04 -18.99 -7.56
C PHE A 14 -0.31 -19.29 -6.11
N ASP A 15 -1.59 -19.53 -5.85
CA ASP A 15 -2.08 -19.90 -4.52
C ASP A 15 -1.58 -21.28 -4.06
N THR A 16 -1.04 -22.05 -4.99
CA THR A 16 -0.40 -23.35 -4.72
C THR A 16 1.09 -23.23 -4.40
N ASP A 17 1.66 -22.02 -4.47
CA ASP A 17 3.08 -21.80 -4.17
C ASP A 17 3.36 -22.23 -2.74
N PRO A 18 4.46 -22.99 -2.49
CA PRO A 18 4.80 -23.43 -1.13
C PRO A 18 4.98 -22.31 -0.11
N GLU A 19 5.34 -21.10 -0.55
CA GLU A 19 5.49 -19.95 0.33
C GLU A 19 4.22 -19.12 0.46
N TYR A 20 3.14 -19.47 -0.24
CA TYR A 20 1.90 -18.69 -0.21
C TYR A 20 1.35 -18.51 1.22
N PRO A 21 1.39 -19.52 2.12
CA PRO A 21 0.90 -19.32 3.48
C PRO A 21 1.62 -18.20 4.24
N SER A 22 2.92 -18.01 4.02
CA SER A 22 3.65 -16.93 4.68
C SER A 22 3.25 -15.56 4.11
N LEU A 23 2.97 -15.49 2.83
CA LEU A 23 2.44 -14.28 2.20
C LEU A 23 1.06 -13.94 2.75
N TYR A 24 0.19 -14.93 2.87
CA TYR A 24 -1.16 -14.74 3.43
C TYR A 24 -1.10 -14.25 4.87
N ALA A 25 -0.15 -14.76 5.68
CA ALA A 25 0.04 -14.31 7.04
C ALA A 25 0.40 -12.82 7.11
N GLU A 26 1.18 -12.32 6.17
CA GLU A 26 1.48 -10.88 6.10
C GLU A 26 0.24 -10.06 5.77
N PHE A 27 -0.62 -10.54 4.89
CA PHE A 27 -1.90 -9.88 4.60
C PHE A 27 -2.77 -9.80 5.85
N GLU A 28 -2.86 -10.86 6.63
CA GLU A 28 -3.65 -10.85 7.86
C GLU A 28 -3.13 -9.86 8.88
N LYS A 29 -1.81 -9.76 9.06
CA LYS A 29 -1.22 -8.76 9.95
C LYS A 29 -1.62 -7.35 9.51
N THR A 30 -1.54 -7.07 8.22
CA THR A 30 -1.91 -5.78 7.66
C THR A 30 -3.38 -5.48 7.91
N MET A 31 -4.26 -6.46 7.68
CA MET A 31 -5.69 -6.25 7.88
C MET A 31 -6.04 -5.94 9.33
N LYS A 32 -5.34 -6.54 10.29
CA LYS A 32 -5.53 -6.23 11.71
C LYS A 32 -5.13 -4.78 12.02
N LEU A 33 -4.00 -4.33 11.48
CA LEU A 33 -3.54 -2.94 11.67
C LEU A 33 -4.48 -1.95 10.99
N VAL A 34 -4.97 -2.26 9.80
CA VAL A 34 -5.93 -1.43 9.08
C VAL A 34 -7.24 -1.31 9.86
N ALA A 35 -7.73 -2.42 10.41
CA ALA A 35 -8.93 -2.40 11.23
C ALA A 35 -8.74 -1.50 12.46
N GLN A 36 -7.58 -1.57 13.09
CA GLN A 36 -7.25 -0.72 14.23
C GLN A 36 -7.19 0.76 13.83
N LEU A 37 -6.54 1.08 12.72
CA LEU A 37 -6.45 2.44 12.20
C LEU A 37 -7.82 3.05 11.95
N ASN A 38 -8.73 2.27 11.39
CA ASN A 38 -10.05 2.74 10.98
C ASN A 38 -11.11 2.69 12.09
N SER A 39 -10.74 2.26 13.30
CA SER A 39 -11.66 2.09 14.42
C SER A 39 -11.49 3.22 15.44
N GLY A 40 -12.46 4.12 15.46
CA GLY A 40 -12.45 5.23 16.41
C GLY A 40 -11.49 6.36 16.04
N TYR A 41 -11.41 7.34 16.93
CA TYR A 41 -10.54 8.49 16.73
C TYR A 41 -9.10 8.16 17.13
N HIS A 42 -8.15 8.63 16.31
CA HIS A 42 -6.73 8.59 16.63
C HIS A 42 -6.10 9.96 16.42
N THR A 43 -5.13 10.31 17.28
CA THR A 43 -4.34 11.52 17.09
C THR A 43 -3.44 11.37 15.85
N PRO A 44 -2.94 12.48 15.29
CA PRO A 44 -1.97 12.40 14.19
C PRO A 44 -0.76 11.53 14.49
N GLU A 45 -0.27 11.55 15.73
CA GLU A 45 0.85 10.70 16.15
C GLU A 45 0.49 9.23 16.14
N GLU A 46 -0.69 8.88 16.65
CA GLU A 46 -1.19 7.51 16.64
C GLU A 46 -1.37 6.99 15.23
N ILE A 47 -1.89 7.85 14.34
CA ILE A 47 -2.05 7.51 12.91
C ILE A 47 -0.69 7.20 12.29
N ARG A 48 0.32 8.05 12.52
CA ARG A 48 1.66 7.81 11.99
C ARG A 48 2.28 6.53 12.54
N ASP A 49 2.06 6.22 13.81
CA ASP A 49 2.56 4.99 14.40
C ASP A 49 1.94 3.77 13.72
N LEU A 50 0.63 3.76 13.55
CA LEU A 50 -0.08 2.67 12.87
C LEU A 50 0.36 2.53 11.42
N LEU A 51 0.46 3.64 10.70
CA LEU A 51 0.93 3.63 9.31
C LEU A 51 2.37 3.14 9.21
N GLY A 52 3.22 3.52 10.15
CA GLY A 52 4.60 3.04 10.19
C GLY A 52 4.68 1.53 10.34
N ARG A 53 3.77 0.95 11.12
CA ARG A 53 3.67 -0.51 11.25
C ARG A 53 3.11 -1.15 10.00
N ILE A 54 2.09 -0.54 9.38
CA ILE A 54 1.49 -1.05 8.14
C ILE A 54 2.53 -1.04 7.02
N TRP A 55 3.24 0.06 6.87
CA TRP A 55 4.21 0.24 5.78
C TRP A 55 5.62 -0.27 6.12
N GLY A 56 5.84 -0.66 7.37
CA GLY A 56 7.14 -1.18 7.78
C GLY A 56 8.27 -0.15 7.69
N GLN A 57 7.95 1.13 7.89
CA GLN A 57 8.95 2.19 7.89
C GLN A 57 8.59 3.27 8.91
N PRO A 58 9.58 3.90 9.55
CA PRO A 58 9.31 5.08 10.36
C PRO A 58 8.91 6.24 9.44
N LEU A 59 7.92 7.03 9.86
CA LEU A 59 7.42 8.14 9.08
C LEU A 59 7.89 9.47 9.64
N ASP A 60 8.18 10.41 8.74
CA ASP A 60 8.47 11.78 9.14
C ASP A 60 7.22 12.39 9.79
N GLU A 61 7.41 13.26 10.78
CA GLU A 61 6.31 13.89 11.50
C GLU A 61 5.42 14.78 10.64
N SER A 62 5.89 15.14 9.45
CA SER A 62 5.13 15.94 8.48
C SER A 62 4.09 15.12 7.70
N VAL A 63 4.14 13.80 7.79
CA VAL A 63 3.16 12.95 7.11
C VAL A 63 1.81 13.07 7.82
N ARG A 64 0.75 13.25 7.04
CA ARG A 64 -0.61 13.38 7.54
C ARG A 64 -1.54 12.47 6.74
N MET A 65 -2.49 11.90 7.44
CA MET A 65 -3.55 11.11 6.82
C MET A 65 -4.86 11.29 7.57
N PHE A 66 -5.97 11.29 6.84
CA PHE A 66 -7.31 11.21 7.40
C PHE A 66 -7.88 9.82 7.12
N PRO A 67 -8.10 8.99 8.14
CA PRO A 67 -8.79 7.70 7.95
C PRO A 67 -10.23 7.91 7.48
N PRO A 68 -10.90 6.91 6.89
CA PRO A 68 -10.42 5.53 6.74
C PRO A 68 -9.39 5.38 5.62
N PHE A 69 -8.53 4.38 5.79
CA PHE A 69 -7.53 4.01 4.79
C PHE A 69 -7.51 2.50 4.63
N TYR A 70 -7.39 2.04 3.40
CA TYR A 70 -7.42 0.62 3.10
C TYR A 70 -6.18 0.22 2.32
N THR A 71 -5.62 -0.91 2.69
CA THR A 71 -4.50 -1.51 1.96
C THR A 71 -4.52 -3.01 2.25
N ASN A 72 -4.03 -3.81 1.32
CA ASN A 72 -4.02 -5.25 1.50
C ASN A 72 -2.68 -5.79 1.99
N PHE A 73 -1.59 -5.12 1.69
CA PHE A 73 -0.26 -5.60 2.06
C PHE A 73 0.54 -4.57 2.86
N GLY A 74 0.74 -3.39 2.31
CA GLY A 74 1.37 -2.24 2.98
C GLY A 74 2.88 -2.21 2.95
N LYS A 75 3.55 -3.35 2.90
CA LYS A 75 5.00 -3.43 3.08
C LYS A 75 5.80 -2.90 1.90
N PHE A 76 5.17 -2.70 0.75
CA PHE A 76 5.81 -2.16 -0.44
C PHE A 76 5.39 -0.72 -0.73
N THR A 77 4.77 -0.05 0.22
CA THR A 77 4.48 1.37 0.16
C THR A 77 5.61 2.16 0.83
N ARG A 78 6.13 3.14 0.13
CA ARG A 78 7.17 4.04 0.64
C ARG A 78 6.71 5.48 0.52
N VAL A 79 6.89 6.23 1.59
CA VAL A 79 6.30 7.57 1.73
C VAL A 79 7.38 8.54 2.19
N GLY A 80 7.51 9.64 1.47
CA GLY A 80 8.44 10.72 1.79
C GLY A 80 7.87 11.71 2.82
N ARG A 81 8.54 12.83 2.97
CA ARG A 81 8.13 13.90 3.89
C ARG A 81 7.02 14.73 3.29
N GLY A 82 6.19 15.31 4.14
CA GLY A 82 5.16 16.23 3.71
C GLY A 82 4.04 15.59 2.88
N VAL A 83 3.94 14.28 2.88
CA VAL A 83 2.90 13.56 2.17
C VAL A 83 1.59 13.67 2.94
N PHE A 84 0.51 13.97 2.20
CA PHE A 84 -0.84 14.00 2.76
C PHE A 84 -1.75 13.05 2.00
N ILE A 85 -2.48 12.22 2.72
CA ILE A 85 -3.44 11.25 2.15
C ILE A 85 -4.81 11.54 2.76
N ASN A 86 -5.78 11.88 1.92
CA ASN A 86 -7.11 12.25 2.35
C ASN A 86 -7.99 11.01 2.60
N PHE A 87 -9.23 11.23 3.01
CA PHE A 87 -10.17 10.18 3.42
C PHE A 87 -10.42 9.13 2.33
N GLY A 88 -10.56 7.88 2.75
CA GLY A 88 -11.12 6.81 1.92
C GLY A 88 -10.22 6.30 0.82
N CYS A 89 -8.93 6.50 0.92
CA CYS A 89 -7.99 6.00 -0.07
C CYS A 89 -7.71 4.50 0.09
N THR A 90 -7.41 3.85 -1.02
CA THR A 90 -7.08 2.42 -1.05
C THR A 90 -5.78 2.22 -1.84
N PHE A 91 -4.80 1.57 -1.20
CA PHE A 91 -3.51 1.26 -1.84
C PHE A 91 -3.35 -0.25 -1.93
N LEU A 92 -3.40 -0.77 -3.14
CA LEU A 92 -3.11 -2.18 -3.41
C LEU A 92 -1.66 -2.25 -3.89
N ASP A 93 -0.74 -2.47 -2.95
CA ASP A 93 0.67 -2.16 -3.11
C ASP A 93 1.59 -3.36 -3.34
N ARG A 94 1.06 -4.51 -3.75
CA ARG A 94 1.90 -5.69 -3.99
C ARG A 94 3.03 -5.45 -4.99
N GLY A 95 2.80 -4.56 -5.95
CA GLY A 95 3.82 -4.17 -6.94
C GLY A 95 4.70 -3.01 -6.51
N GLY A 96 4.38 -2.40 -5.38
CA GLY A 96 5.10 -1.26 -4.86
C GLY A 96 4.48 0.07 -5.22
N ILE A 97 4.32 0.92 -4.20
CA ILE A 97 3.85 2.31 -4.33
C ILE A 97 4.90 3.19 -3.67
N THR A 98 5.36 4.20 -4.38
CA THR A 98 6.27 5.19 -3.84
C THR A 98 5.65 6.58 -3.97
N LEU A 99 5.47 7.25 -2.83
CA LEU A 99 5.00 8.63 -2.76
C LEU A 99 6.18 9.48 -2.34
N GLU A 100 6.69 10.30 -3.25
CA GLU A 100 7.82 11.16 -2.96
C GLU A 100 7.41 12.38 -2.13
N ASP A 101 8.40 13.17 -1.71
CA ASP A 101 8.16 14.31 -0.83
C ASP A 101 7.09 15.25 -1.38
N GLY A 102 6.18 15.67 -0.51
CA GLY A 102 5.17 16.67 -0.85
C GLY A 102 3.98 16.18 -1.66
N VAL A 103 3.87 14.88 -1.91
CA VAL A 103 2.72 14.34 -2.67
C VAL A 103 1.44 14.46 -1.86
N PHE A 104 0.39 14.95 -2.50
CA PHE A 104 -0.96 15.02 -1.93
C PHE A 104 -1.87 14.05 -2.67
N ILE A 105 -2.54 13.20 -1.90
CA ILE A 105 -3.52 12.24 -2.44
C ILE A 105 -4.91 12.72 -2.02
N GLY A 106 -5.77 12.96 -3.00
CA GLY A 106 -7.15 13.40 -2.75
C GLY A 106 -8.03 12.30 -2.16
N PRO A 107 -9.25 12.65 -1.74
CA PRO A 107 -10.14 11.66 -1.13
C PRO A 107 -10.57 10.59 -2.14
N GLY A 108 -10.70 9.36 -1.65
CA GLY A 108 -11.21 8.25 -2.45
C GLY A 108 -10.29 7.77 -3.56
N VAL A 109 -9.02 8.14 -3.55
CA VAL A 109 -8.08 7.71 -4.58
C VAL A 109 -7.75 6.22 -4.41
N LEU A 110 -7.78 5.51 -5.53
CA LEU A 110 -7.43 4.10 -5.60
C LEU A 110 -6.13 3.94 -6.40
N LEU A 111 -5.08 3.45 -5.73
CA LEU A 111 -3.80 3.12 -6.38
C LEU A 111 -3.70 1.60 -6.45
N VAL A 112 -3.67 1.07 -7.67
CA VAL A 112 -3.66 -0.37 -7.92
C VAL A 112 -2.36 -0.75 -8.63
N THR A 113 -1.60 -1.65 -8.02
CA THR A 113 -0.36 -2.16 -8.60
C THR A 113 -0.42 -3.66 -8.87
N GLU A 114 -1.59 -4.25 -8.66
CA GLU A 114 -1.79 -5.68 -8.86
C GLU A 114 -2.93 -5.93 -9.84
N ASN A 115 -2.86 -7.06 -10.50
CA ASN A 115 -3.87 -7.46 -11.47
C ASN A 115 -4.02 -8.98 -11.44
N HIS A 116 -5.14 -9.47 -11.97
CA HIS A 116 -5.38 -10.90 -12.11
C HIS A 116 -5.36 -11.27 -13.59
N PRO A 117 -4.85 -12.47 -13.93
CA PRO A 117 -4.91 -12.94 -15.33
C PRO A 117 -6.37 -13.00 -15.81
N GLU A 118 -6.57 -12.70 -17.09
CA GLU A 118 -7.92 -12.74 -17.68
C GLU A 118 -8.44 -14.15 -17.83
N GLN A 119 -7.56 -15.13 -17.99
CA GLN A 119 -7.94 -16.53 -18.14
C GLN A 119 -8.59 -17.07 -16.87
N PRO A 120 -9.83 -17.56 -16.91
CA PRO A 120 -10.55 -18.00 -15.71
C PRO A 120 -9.80 -19.02 -14.86
N ALA A 121 -9.05 -19.92 -15.48
CA ALA A 121 -8.33 -20.97 -14.77
C ALA A 121 -7.25 -20.46 -13.83
N VAL A 122 -6.70 -19.25 -14.09
CA VAL A 122 -5.60 -18.67 -13.30
C VAL A 122 -5.95 -17.29 -12.75
N ARG A 123 -7.20 -16.86 -12.89
CA ARG A 123 -7.63 -15.51 -12.50
C ARG A 123 -7.41 -15.19 -11.02
N ARG A 124 -7.49 -16.18 -10.16
CA ARG A 124 -7.27 -15.97 -8.72
C ARG A 124 -5.81 -15.72 -8.35
N ASN A 125 -4.90 -15.93 -9.28
CA ASN A 125 -3.49 -15.63 -9.09
C ASN A 125 -3.23 -14.18 -9.47
N VAL A 126 -2.16 -13.60 -8.94
CA VAL A 126 -1.92 -12.17 -9.06
C VAL A 126 -0.52 -11.88 -9.59
N TYR A 127 -0.41 -10.85 -10.40
CA TYR A 127 0.87 -10.22 -10.75
C TYR A 127 0.75 -8.71 -10.49
N ALA A 128 1.90 -8.04 -10.40
CA ALA A 128 1.91 -6.67 -9.93
C ALA A 128 2.85 -5.79 -10.75
N LYS A 129 2.53 -4.49 -10.78
CA LYS A 129 3.37 -3.46 -11.40
C LYS A 129 3.56 -2.32 -10.41
N PRO A 130 4.76 -1.74 -10.34
CA PRO A 130 5.00 -0.63 -9.42
C PRO A 130 4.22 0.62 -9.82
N CYS A 131 3.91 1.43 -8.80
CA CYS A 131 3.31 2.75 -8.96
C CYS A 131 4.21 3.76 -8.26
N LEU A 132 4.64 4.78 -8.99
CA LEU A 132 5.46 5.87 -8.47
C LEU A 132 4.71 7.18 -8.62
N LEU A 133 4.51 7.89 -7.50
CA LEU A 133 3.93 9.23 -7.52
C LEU A 133 4.92 10.22 -6.95
N TYR A 134 5.02 11.35 -7.60
CA TYR A 134 5.93 12.43 -7.23
C TYR A 134 5.25 13.78 -7.40
N THR A 135 5.80 14.81 -6.73
CA THR A 135 5.29 16.17 -6.88
C THR A 135 5.58 16.67 -8.28
N SER A 136 4.54 17.17 -8.94
CA SER A 136 4.69 17.74 -10.28
C SER A 136 5.60 18.97 -10.24
N PRO A 137 6.52 19.12 -11.19
CA PRO A 137 7.35 20.32 -11.29
C PRO A 137 6.59 21.56 -11.76
N SER A 138 5.36 21.39 -12.26
CA SER A 138 4.51 22.47 -12.76
C SER A 138 3.10 22.32 -12.23
N PRO A 139 2.43 23.42 -11.76
CA PRO A 139 1.04 23.35 -11.34
C PRO A 139 0.08 22.79 -12.39
N ARG A 140 0.44 22.85 -13.66
CA ARG A 140 -0.41 22.31 -14.74
C ARG A 140 -0.40 20.81 -14.82
N ASP A 141 0.63 20.18 -14.27
CA ASP A 141 0.82 18.74 -14.37
C ASP A 141 0.19 18.02 -13.19
N SER A 142 -0.37 18.78 -12.27
CA SER A 142 -0.99 18.20 -11.07
C SER A 142 -2.44 17.81 -11.30
#